data_781ec766e3e7ba05b778e94673db5905
#
_entry.id   781ec766e3e7ba05b778e94673db5905
#
_cell.length_a   1.000
_cell.length_b   1.000
_cell.length_c   1.000
_cell.angle_alpha   90.00
_cell.angle_beta   90.00
_cell.angle_gamma   90.00
#
_symmetry.space_group_name_H-M   'P 1'
#
loop_
_entity.id
_entity.type
_entity.pdbx_description
1 polymer ?
#
loop_
_entity_poly.entity_id
_entity_poly.type
_entity_poly.pdbx_seq_one_letter_code
_entity_poly.pdbx_strand_id
1 'polypeptide(L)'
;MKKKKIIFSGGSGRFGKIFQEVNLNYKIYFPSKKLLDITNVKKINSYIKKIKPDYFIHCAGLSRPMNIHYKDLSKSIDLNIIGTSNVVKVCQKNKIKLIYFSTNYAYPGFKGNYKEESALLPFNNYGWSKLGGECAVNMYKNSLILRICMTEKPFLHKKAFADLKTNFMFHEELANILIKLINKKGILNIGGKIQTVYDFAKKHNKDVKKTSARKMLGKKYPLNQSMNILKYTRIKNKIF
;
A
#
# COMPACT_ATOMS: atom_id res chain seq x y z
N MET A 1 -11.95 5.34 -29.13
CA MET A 1 -12.56 4.95 -27.82
C MET A 1 -12.21 5.97 -26.73
N LYS A 2 -13.17 6.34 -25.87
CA LYS A 2 -12.97 7.30 -24.78
C LYS A 2 -12.03 6.69 -23.71
N LYS A 3 -10.92 7.37 -23.38
CA LYS A 3 -9.99 6.91 -22.33
C LYS A 3 -10.69 6.74 -21.00
N LYS A 4 -10.53 5.59 -20.33
CA LYS A 4 -11.03 5.37 -18.97
C LYS A 4 -10.38 6.34 -17.98
N LYS A 5 -11.14 6.77 -16.98
CA LYS A 5 -10.75 7.77 -15.99
C LYS A 5 -10.39 7.11 -14.65
N ILE A 6 -9.28 7.54 -14.08
CA ILE A 6 -8.81 7.10 -12.77
C ILE A 6 -8.72 8.32 -11.85
N ILE A 7 -9.23 8.24 -10.64
CA ILE A 7 -8.83 9.12 -9.54
C ILE A 7 -7.77 8.39 -8.72
N PHE A 8 -6.64 9.05 -8.50
CA PHE A 8 -5.56 8.57 -7.64
C PHE A 8 -5.44 9.48 -6.42
N SER A 9 -5.92 9.02 -5.26
CA SER A 9 -5.73 9.76 -4.00
C SER A 9 -4.33 9.51 -3.44
N GLY A 10 -3.69 10.55 -2.90
CA GLY A 10 -2.31 10.47 -2.40
C GLY A 10 -1.24 10.72 -3.47
N GLY A 11 -1.58 11.42 -4.55
CA GLY A 11 -0.64 11.75 -5.64
C GLY A 11 0.58 12.57 -5.20
N SER A 12 0.47 13.40 -4.15
CA SER A 12 1.61 14.14 -3.59
C SER A 12 2.55 13.30 -2.72
N GLY A 13 2.16 12.07 -2.39
CA GLY A 13 3.00 11.13 -1.63
C GLY A 13 4.15 10.55 -2.46
N ARG A 14 5.08 9.86 -1.78
CA ARG A 14 6.28 9.28 -2.41
C ARG A 14 5.97 8.37 -3.60
N PHE A 15 5.11 7.39 -3.40
CA PHE A 15 4.67 6.51 -4.48
C PHE A 15 3.87 7.25 -5.55
N GLY A 16 2.99 8.18 -5.13
CA GLY A 16 2.16 8.95 -6.06
C GLY A 16 2.97 9.80 -7.04
N LYS A 17 4.09 10.38 -6.62
CA LYS A 17 5.01 11.12 -7.49
C LYS A 17 5.61 10.23 -8.56
N ILE A 18 6.10 9.04 -8.19
CA ILE A 18 6.66 8.07 -9.13
C ILE A 18 5.59 7.56 -10.09
N PHE A 19 4.37 7.31 -9.61
CA PHE A 19 3.28 6.83 -10.47
C PHE A 19 2.83 7.87 -11.49
N GLN A 20 3.01 9.17 -11.25
CA GLN A 20 2.73 10.23 -12.21
C GLN A 20 3.67 10.20 -13.43
N GLU A 21 4.86 9.65 -13.29
CA GLU A 21 5.87 9.55 -14.35
C GLU A 21 5.60 8.37 -15.31
N VAL A 22 4.71 7.44 -14.94
CA VAL A 22 4.41 6.28 -15.78
C VAL A 22 3.47 6.68 -16.92
N ASN A 23 3.93 6.44 -18.17
CA ASN A 23 3.09 6.70 -19.34
C ASN A 23 1.99 5.63 -19.48
N LEU A 24 0.73 6.05 -19.38
CA LEU A 24 -0.41 5.16 -19.32
C LEU A 24 -1.53 5.61 -20.26
N ASN A 25 -2.20 4.63 -20.87
CA ASN A 25 -3.36 4.91 -21.74
C ASN A 25 -4.67 5.11 -20.94
N TYR A 26 -4.60 5.95 -19.87
CA TYR A 26 -5.71 6.33 -19.01
C TYR A 26 -5.71 7.84 -18.80
N LYS A 27 -6.88 8.42 -18.49
CA LYS A 27 -6.95 9.79 -17.97
C LYS A 27 -6.90 9.76 -16.46
N ILE A 28 -5.75 10.08 -15.86
CA ILE A 28 -5.52 10.00 -14.42
C ILE A 28 -5.59 11.38 -13.79
N TYR A 29 -6.32 11.49 -12.68
CA TYR A 29 -6.48 12.70 -11.88
C TYR A 29 -5.83 12.49 -10.53
N PHE A 30 -4.94 13.40 -10.15
CA PHE A 30 -4.21 13.43 -8.87
C PHE A 30 -4.68 14.62 -8.03
N PRO A 31 -5.88 14.56 -7.41
CA PRO A 31 -6.37 15.69 -6.64
C PRO A 31 -5.52 15.97 -5.42
N SER A 32 -5.31 17.26 -5.12
CA SER A 32 -4.75 17.70 -3.85
C SER A 32 -5.74 17.43 -2.70
N LYS A 33 -5.28 17.42 -1.45
CA LYS A 33 -6.13 17.29 -0.26
C LYS A 33 -7.22 18.38 -0.22
N LYS A 34 -6.93 19.60 -0.70
CA LYS A 34 -7.92 20.69 -0.78
C LYS A 34 -9.13 20.30 -1.65
N LEU A 35 -8.90 19.62 -2.77
CA LEU A 35 -9.93 19.18 -3.72
C LEU A 35 -10.61 17.88 -3.30
N LEU A 36 -9.85 16.91 -2.80
CA LEU A 36 -10.35 15.62 -2.37
C LEU A 36 -9.73 15.24 -1.02
N ASP A 37 -10.39 15.67 0.06
CA ASP A 37 -10.06 15.23 1.41
C ASP A 37 -10.85 13.96 1.75
N ILE A 38 -10.15 12.86 1.97
CA ILE A 38 -10.76 11.55 2.24
C ILE A 38 -11.51 11.51 3.58
N THR A 39 -11.22 12.42 4.51
CA THR A 39 -11.97 12.55 5.78
C THR A 39 -13.30 13.29 5.57
N ASN A 40 -13.52 13.90 4.42
CA ASN A 40 -14.72 14.67 4.10
C ASN A 40 -15.54 14.03 2.96
N VAL A 41 -16.57 13.30 3.32
CA VAL A 41 -17.48 12.60 2.37
C VAL A 41 -18.05 13.54 1.32
N LYS A 42 -18.42 14.78 1.69
CA LYS A 42 -18.99 15.77 0.76
C LYS A 42 -17.98 16.13 -0.33
N LYS A 43 -16.69 16.35 0.04
CA LYS A 43 -15.62 16.62 -0.92
C LYS A 43 -15.35 15.44 -1.86
N ILE A 44 -15.35 14.20 -1.33
CA ILE A 44 -15.20 13.01 -2.17
C ILE A 44 -16.36 12.93 -3.18
N ASN A 45 -17.60 13.06 -2.73
CA ASN A 45 -18.79 13.01 -3.60
C ASN A 45 -18.76 14.08 -4.69
N SER A 46 -18.48 15.34 -4.33
CA SER A 46 -18.40 16.45 -5.29
C SER A 46 -17.35 16.19 -6.36
N TYR A 47 -16.17 15.73 -5.97
CA TYR A 47 -15.08 15.45 -6.91
C TYR A 47 -15.40 14.27 -7.83
N ILE A 48 -15.99 13.19 -7.30
CA ILE A 48 -16.43 12.04 -8.09
C ILE A 48 -17.54 12.41 -9.08
N LYS A 49 -18.54 13.22 -8.68
CA LYS A 49 -19.59 13.71 -9.58
C LYS A 49 -19.02 14.52 -10.75
N LYS A 50 -18.00 15.36 -10.48
CA LYS A 50 -17.32 16.17 -11.51
C LYS A 50 -16.52 15.29 -12.49
N ILE A 51 -15.76 14.33 -12.00
CA ILE A 51 -14.83 13.53 -12.82
C ILE A 51 -15.54 12.34 -13.49
N LYS A 52 -16.48 11.70 -12.78
CA LYS A 52 -17.15 10.44 -13.18
C LYS A 52 -16.10 9.37 -13.53
N PRO A 53 -15.27 8.91 -12.54
CA PRO A 53 -14.19 7.98 -12.79
C PRO A 53 -14.71 6.54 -12.94
N ASP A 54 -13.97 5.72 -13.71
CA ASP A 54 -14.17 4.28 -13.77
C ASP A 54 -13.49 3.57 -12.59
N TYR A 55 -12.35 4.13 -12.14
CA TYR A 55 -11.50 3.57 -11.09
C TYR A 55 -11.12 4.60 -10.05
N PHE A 56 -10.99 4.15 -8.81
CA PHE A 56 -10.43 4.92 -7.71
C PHE A 56 -9.25 4.13 -7.11
N ILE A 57 -8.03 4.65 -7.26
CA ILE A 57 -6.83 4.12 -6.60
C ILE A 57 -6.62 4.88 -5.31
N HIS A 58 -6.80 4.18 -4.18
CA HIS A 58 -6.71 4.77 -2.85
C HIS A 58 -5.35 4.49 -2.21
N CYS A 59 -4.42 5.42 -2.43
CA CYS A 59 -3.08 5.43 -1.84
C CYS A 59 -2.92 6.49 -0.73
N ALA A 60 -3.87 7.43 -0.61
CA ALA A 60 -3.85 8.41 0.47
C ALA A 60 -3.98 7.72 1.84
N GLY A 61 -3.19 8.16 2.79
CA GLY A 61 -3.19 7.67 4.17
C GLY A 61 -1.95 8.12 4.92
N LEU A 62 -1.95 7.92 6.22
CA LEU A 62 -0.81 8.17 7.09
C LEU A 62 0.08 6.92 7.12
N SER A 63 1.37 7.06 6.79
CA SER A 63 2.31 5.92 6.80
C SER A 63 3.60 6.20 7.56
N ARG A 64 4.12 7.42 7.49
CA ARG A 64 5.39 7.80 8.14
C ARG A 64 5.34 9.23 8.67
N PRO A 65 6.15 9.54 9.69
CA PRO A 65 7.04 8.63 10.44
C PRO A 65 6.22 7.64 11.29
N MET A 66 6.75 6.44 11.55
CA MET A 66 6.02 5.37 12.23
C MET A 66 5.53 5.76 13.64
N ASN A 67 6.27 6.62 14.35
CA ASN A 67 5.91 7.09 15.69
C ASN A 67 4.65 7.98 15.72
N ILE A 68 4.24 8.55 14.58
CA ILE A 68 3.02 9.37 14.51
C ILE A 68 1.76 8.57 14.88
N HIS A 69 1.76 7.26 14.58
CA HIS A 69 0.64 6.37 14.90
C HIS A 69 0.46 6.12 16.43
N TYR A 70 1.43 6.54 17.23
CA TYR A 70 1.38 6.52 18.70
C TYR A 70 1.19 7.92 19.27
N LYS A 71 1.84 8.94 18.67
CA LYS A 71 1.77 10.33 19.15
C LYS A 71 0.43 11.01 18.83
N ASP A 72 -0.17 10.65 17.70
CA ASP A 72 -1.43 11.21 17.20
C ASP A 72 -2.31 10.07 16.66
N LEU A 73 -2.90 9.34 17.61
CA LEU A 73 -3.76 8.19 17.28
C LEU A 73 -4.99 8.63 16.48
N SER A 74 -5.60 9.77 16.85
CA SER A 74 -6.78 10.31 16.16
C SER A 74 -6.51 10.53 14.68
N LYS A 75 -5.38 11.14 14.34
CA LYS A 75 -4.99 11.35 12.94
C LYS A 75 -4.80 10.03 12.19
N SER A 76 -4.27 9.01 12.86
CA SER A 76 -4.11 7.67 12.28
C SER A 76 -5.47 7.03 11.98
N ILE A 77 -6.41 7.15 12.91
CA ILE A 77 -7.78 6.66 12.76
C ILE A 77 -8.51 7.43 11.66
N ASP A 78 -8.47 8.76 11.71
CA ASP A 78 -9.19 9.61 10.75
C ASP A 78 -8.75 9.36 9.30
N LEU A 79 -7.44 9.27 9.06
CA LEU A 79 -6.92 9.10 7.71
C LEU A 79 -7.00 7.66 7.22
N ASN A 80 -6.59 6.68 8.05
CA ASN A 80 -6.43 5.31 7.57
C ASN A 80 -7.71 4.47 7.71
N ILE A 81 -8.58 4.76 8.68
CA ILE A 81 -9.82 4.02 8.92
C ILE A 81 -11.01 4.81 8.38
N ILE A 82 -11.31 5.98 8.97
CA ILE A 82 -12.50 6.77 8.60
C ILE A 82 -12.39 7.25 7.15
N GLY A 83 -11.25 7.80 6.77
CA GLY A 83 -11.00 8.26 5.40
C GLY A 83 -11.14 7.14 4.37
N THR A 84 -10.61 5.96 4.65
CA THR A 84 -10.78 4.78 3.78
C THR A 84 -12.25 4.34 3.73
N SER A 85 -12.94 4.28 4.87
CA SER A 85 -14.37 3.92 4.94
C SER A 85 -15.24 4.89 4.13
N ASN A 86 -14.94 6.19 4.17
CA ASN A 86 -15.60 7.20 3.36
C ASN A 86 -15.42 6.96 1.87
N VAL A 87 -14.19 6.65 1.44
CA VAL A 87 -13.89 6.30 0.03
C VAL A 87 -14.68 5.06 -0.39
N VAL A 88 -14.73 4.01 0.44
CA VAL A 88 -15.50 2.79 0.16
C VAL A 88 -16.97 3.11 -0.05
N LYS A 89 -17.62 3.86 0.88
CA LYS A 89 -19.03 4.23 0.80
C LYS A 89 -19.35 4.96 -0.52
N VAL A 90 -18.49 5.90 -0.91
CA VAL A 90 -18.71 6.68 -2.12
C VAL A 90 -18.43 5.85 -3.38
N CYS A 91 -17.40 5.02 -3.40
CA CYS A 91 -17.12 4.11 -4.52
C CYS A 91 -18.25 3.10 -4.72
N GLN A 92 -18.77 2.52 -3.63
CA GLN A 92 -19.88 1.56 -3.66
C GLN A 92 -21.14 2.21 -4.23
N LYS A 93 -21.54 3.39 -3.73
CA LYS A 93 -22.71 4.13 -4.21
C LYS A 93 -22.65 4.45 -5.71
N ASN A 94 -21.46 4.74 -6.24
CA ASN A 94 -21.24 5.12 -7.63
C ASN A 94 -20.74 3.96 -8.50
N LYS A 95 -20.70 2.70 -7.98
CA LYS A 95 -20.23 1.48 -8.67
C LYS A 95 -18.81 1.59 -9.23
N ILE A 96 -17.94 2.42 -8.62
CA ILE A 96 -16.56 2.67 -9.03
C ILE A 96 -15.67 1.53 -8.55
N LYS A 97 -14.82 1.00 -9.42
CA LYS A 97 -13.80 0.00 -9.05
C LYS A 97 -12.78 0.63 -8.10
N LEU A 98 -12.62 0.04 -6.89
CA LEU A 98 -11.71 0.52 -5.86
C LEU A 98 -10.44 -0.34 -5.81
N ILE A 99 -9.27 0.30 -5.85
CA ILE A 99 -7.97 -0.33 -5.59
C ILE A 99 -7.41 0.31 -4.32
N TYR A 100 -7.16 -0.50 -3.29
CA TYR A 100 -6.69 -0.03 -1.98
C TYR A 100 -5.27 -0.52 -1.68
N PHE A 101 -4.43 0.41 -1.26
CA PHE A 101 -3.07 0.15 -0.80
C PHE A 101 -3.08 -0.21 0.68
N SER A 102 -3.04 -1.51 0.98
CA SER A 102 -2.80 -2.05 2.32
C SER A 102 -1.30 -2.33 2.53
N THR A 103 -0.93 -3.13 3.51
CA THR A 103 0.45 -3.36 3.95
C THR A 103 0.69 -4.79 4.38
N ASN A 104 1.94 -5.25 4.27
CA ASN A 104 2.40 -6.49 4.90
C ASN A 104 2.34 -6.44 6.44
N TYR A 105 2.30 -5.26 7.05
CA TYR A 105 2.17 -5.09 8.51
C TYR A 105 0.79 -5.47 9.06
N ALA A 106 -0.15 -5.85 8.20
CA ALA A 106 -1.40 -6.50 8.61
C ALA A 106 -1.16 -7.92 9.18
N TYR A 107 -0.05 -8.57 8.82
CA TYR A 107 0.34 -9.88 9.32
C TYR A 107 1.13 -9.81 10.63
N PRO A 108 1.15 -10.91 11.44
CA PRO A 108 1.87 -10.96 12.72
C PRO A 108 3.39 -10.75 12.60
N GLY A 109 4.00 -11.16 11.48
CA GLY A 109 5.40 -10.93 11.21
C GLY A 109 6.39 -11.88 11.88
N PHE A 110 5.95 -12.98 12.50
CA PHE A 110 6.82 -13.96 13.18
C PHE A 110 7.18 -15.15 12.30
N LYS A 111 6.20 -15.79 11.66
CA LYS A 111 6.38 -17.00 10.83
C LYS A 111 6.85 -16.67 9.41
N GLY A 112 6.36 -15.58 8.86
CA GLY A 112 6.63 -15.19 7.47
C GLY A 112 5.86 -16.05 6.45
N ASN A 113 6.12 -15.78 5.17
CA ASN A 113 5.50 -16.43 4.03
C ASN A 113 3.95 -16.47 4.11
N TYR A 114 3.35 -15.38 4.65
CA TYR A 114 1.91 -15.27 4.84
C TYR A 114 1.17 -15.22 3.51
N LYS A 115 0.17 -16.07 3.35
CA LYS A 115 -0.75 -16.07 2.22
C LYS A 115 -1.84 -15.02 2.42
N GLU A 116 -2.60 -14.69 1.36
CA GLU A 116 -3.69 -13.70 1.43
C GLU A 116 -4.79 -14.09 2.44
N GLU A 117 -5.01 -15.36 2.64
CA GLU A 117 -5.98 -15.96 3.59
C GLU A 117 -5.42 -16.21 5.00
N SER A 118 -4.13 -15.95 5.23
CA SER A 118 -3.53 -16.08 6.57
C SER A 118 -4.17 -15.11 7.56
N ALA A 119 -4.29 -15.55 8.82
CA ALA A 119 -4.81 -14.72 9.91
C ALA A 119 -4.03 -13.41 10.03
N LEU A 120 -4.76 -12.32 10.28
CA LEU A 120 -4.21 -10.97 10.42
C LEU A 120 -4.12 -10.62 11.90
N LEU A 121 -2.94 -10.16 12.31
CA LEU A 121 -2.66 -9.68 13.67
C LEU A 121 -1.52 -8.67 13.61
N PRO A 122 -1.81 -7.40 13.32
CA PRO A 122 -0.80 -6.35 13.27
C PRO A 122 -0.01 -6.22 14.56
N PHE A 123 1.29 -6.02 14.46
CA PHE A 123 2.17 -5.86 15.62
C PHE A 123 2.43 -4.39 15.98
N ASN A 124 1.84 -3.43 15.28
CA ASN A 124 1.98 -2.00 15.55
C ASN A 124 0.73 -1.21 15.11
N ASN A 125 0.60 0.02 15.62
CA ASN A 125 -0.56 0.88 15.34
C ASN A 125 -0.73 1.24 13.87
N TYR A 126 0.35 1.36 13.10
CA TYR A 126 0.25 1.54 11.65
C TYR A 126 -0.46 0.34 11.00
N GLY A 127 -0.03 -0.87 11.29
CA GLY A 127 -0.66 -2.09 10.79
C GLY A 127 -2.15 -2.17 11.16
N TRP A 128 -2.49 -1.88 12.42
CA TRP A 128 -3.88 -1.84 12.89
C TRP A 128 -4.71 -0.80 12.15
N SER A 129 -4.19 0.42 11.95
CA SER A 129 -4.90 1.46 11.22
C SER A 129 -5.14 1.09 9.75
N LYS A 130 -4.17 0.43 9.11
CA LYS A 130 -4.32 -0.05 7.73
C LYS A 130 -5.28 -1.22 7.63
N LEU A 131 -5.26 -2.15 8.60
CA LEU A 131 -6.21 -3.25 8.69
C LEU A 131 -7.64 -2.74 8.92
N GLY A 132 -7.84 -1.73 9.78
CA GLY A 132 -9.16 -1.13 9.99
C GLY A 132 -9.77 -0.57 8.68
N GLY A 133 -8.96 0.10 7.86
CA GLY A 133 -9.39 0.52 6.52
C GLY A 133 -9.63 -0.66 5.57
N GLU A 134 -8.77 -1.69 5.63
CA GLU A 134 -8.90 -2.89 4.81
C GLU A 134 -10.20 -3.65 5.09
N CYS A 135 -10.64 -3.70 6.35
CA CYS A 135 -11.92 -4.32 6.73
C CYS A 135 -13.10 -3.68 5.97
N ALA A 136 -13.16 -2.36 5.90
CA ALA A 136 -14.18 -1.65 5.14
C ALA A 136 -14.10 -1.97 3.63
N VAL A 137 -12.90 -1.98 3.06
CA VAL A 137 -12.69 -2.28 1.63
C VAL A 137 -13.11 -3.71 1.28
N ASN A 138 -12.83 -4.67 2.17
CA ASN A 138 -13.16 -6.08 1.97
C ASN A 138 -14.67 -6.34 1.86
N MET A 139 -15.51 -5.50 2.45
CA MET A 139 -16.97 -5.56 2.30
C MET A 139 -17.44 -5.19 0.89
N TYR A 140 -16.63 -4.48 0.11
CA TYR A 140 -16.98 -4.01 -1.24
C TYR A 140 -16.45 -4.97 -2.31
N LYS A 141 -17.32 -5.81 -2.88
CA LYS A 141 -16.95 -6.85 -3.87
C LYS A 141 -16.25 -6.31 -5.12
N ASN A 142 -16.51 -5.04 -5.53
CA ASN A 142 -15.82 -4.40 -6.66
C ASN A 142 -14.53 -3.70 -6.20
N SER A 143 -13.74 -4.36 -5.37
CA SER A 143 -12.46 -3.86 -4.87
C SER A 143 -11.30 -4.77 -5.22
N LEU A 144 -10.09 -4.24 -5.10
CA LEU A 144 -8.82 -4.95 -5.06
C LEU A 144 -8.00 -4.40 -3.89
N ILE A 145 -7.64 -5.26 -2.97
CA ILE A 145 -6.77 -4.94 -1.83
C ILE A 145 -5.35 -5.40 -2.16
N LEU A 146 -4.40 -4.49 -2.11
CA LEU A 146 -2.99 -4.76 -2.32
C LEU A 146 -2.26 -4.69 -0.98
N ARG A 147 -1.88 -5.83 -0.39
CA ARG A 147 -0.96 -5.87 0.76
C ARG A 147 0.46 -5.77 0.22
N ILE A 148 1.07 -4.61 0.40
CA ILE A 148 2.30 -4.23 -0.29
C ILE A 148 3.46 -4.16 0.68
N CYS A 149 4.63 -4.64 0.22
CA CYS A 149 5.91 -4.42 0.87
C CYS A 149 6.83 -3.67 -0.11
N MET A 150 6.90 -2.34 0.01
CA MET A 150 7.67 -1.49 -0.92
C MET A 150 8.59 -0.52 -0.19
N THR A 151 9.62 -0.05 -0.91
CA THR A 151 10.59 0.94 -0.43
C THR A 151 11.01 1.89 -1.55
N GLU A 152 11.68 2.99 -1.18
CA GLU A 152 12.22 3.97 -2.12
C GLU A 152 13.52 3.47 -2.78
N LYS A 153 13.79 3.95 -3.99
CA LYS A 153 15.06 3.83 -4.69
C LYS A 153 15.71 5.23 -4.79
N PRO A 154 17.01 5.39 -4.41
CA PRO A 154 17.88 4.38 -3.79
C PRO A 154 17.44 4.01 -2.37
N PHE A 155 17.96 2.90 -1.83
CA PHE A 155 17.74 2.54 -0.42
C PHE A 155 18.40 3.58 0.50
N LEU A 156 17.58 4.37 1.21
CA LEU A 156 18.00 5.61 1.87
C LEU A 156 18.74 5.40 3.21
N HIS A 157 18.60 4.22 3.83
CA HIS A 157 19.14 4.02 5.17
C HIS A 157 20.61 3.58 5.14
N LYS A 158 21.45 4.20 5.99
CA LYS A 158 22.86 3.85 6.16
C LYS A 158 23.08 2.46 6.80
N LYS A 159 22.08 1.94 7.52
CA LYS A 159 22.10 0.62 8.17
C LYS A 159 20.89 -0.20 7.76
N ALA A 160 21.05 -1.51 7.65
CA ALA A 160 19.96 -2.43 7.30
C ALA A 160 20.02 -3.69 8.17
N PHE A 161 18.84 -4.23 8.51
CA PHE A 161 18.67 -5.37 9.39
C PHE A 161 19.05 -6.68 8.70
N ALA A 162 20.02 -7.39 9.29
CA ALA A 162 20.47 -8.69 8.80
C ALA A 162 19.63 -9.87 9.33
N ASP A 163 18.82 -9.62 10.34
CA ASP A 163 17.96 -10.60 11.02
C ASP A 163 16.46 -10.41 10.76
N LEU A 164 16.07 -9.41 9.97
CA LEU A 164 14.67 -9.16 9.57
C LEU A 164 14.45 -9.55 8.12
N LYS A 165 13.58 -10.54 7.87
CA LYS A 165 13.16 -10.98 6.52
C LYS A 165 11.89 -10.29 6.07
N THR A 166 11.84 -9.87 4.80
CA THR A 166 10.68 -9.25 4.16
C THR A 166 10.74 -9.42 2.64
N ASN A 167 9.77 -8.82 1.91
CA ASN A 167 9.68 -8.87 0.44
C ASN A 167 9.78 -7.48 -0.18
N PHE A 168 10.80 -6.69 0.11
CA PHE A 168 10.89 -5.37 -0.50
C PHE A 168 10.90 -5.43 -2.03
N MET A 169 10.16 -4.53 -2.63
CA MET A 169 10.25 -4.11 -4.02
C MET A 169 10.34 -2.59 -4.07
N PHE A 170 10.87 -2.03 -5.14
CA PHE A 170 10.90 -0.58 -5.31
C PHE A 170 9.55 -0.02 -5.78
N HIS A 171 9.31 1.26 -5.48
CA HIS A 171 8.10 1.97 -5.92
C HIS A 171 7.90 1.89 -7.44
N GLU A 172 8.98 2.03 -8.21
CA GLU A 172 8.98 1.98 -9.68
C GLU A 172 8.50 0.63 -10.23
N GLU A 173 8.88 -0.46 -9.56
CA GLU A 173 8.43 -1.80 -9.95
C GLU A 173 6.91 -1.94 -9.79
N LEU A 174 6.37 -1.44 -8.66
CA LEU A 174 4.92 -1.45 -8.43
C LEU A 174 4.19 -0.50 -9.40
N ALA A 175 4.74 0.69 -9.65
CA ALA A 175 4.13 1.67 -10.55
C ALA A 175 3.93 1.10 -11.96
N ASN A 176 4.92 0.37 -12.48
CA ASN A 176 4.87 -0.24 -13.82
C ASN A 176 3.83 -1.36 -13.97
N ILE A 177 3.45 -2.02 -12.87
CA ILE A 177 2.51 -3.15 -12.92
C ILE A 177 1.11 -2.82 -12.42
N LEU A 178 0.94 -1.72 -11.67
CA LEU A 178 -0.30 -1.39 -10.98
C LEU A 178 -1.50 -1.39 -11.93
N ILE A 179 -1.38 -0.75 -13.09
CA ILE A 179 -2.47 -0.67 -14.07
C ILE A 179 -2.83 -2.04 -14.67
N LYS A 180 -1.87 -2.93 -14.79
CA LYS A 180 -2.12 -4.30 -15.27
C LYS A 180 -2.93 -5.13 -14.27
N LEU A 181 -2.97 -4.70 -13.01
CA LEU A 181 -3.73 -5.32 -11.93
C LEU A 181 -5.11 -4.68 -11.73
N ILE A 182 -5.40 -3.53 -12.35
CA ILE A 182 -6.55 -2.68 -12.02
C ILE A 182 -7.91 -3.39 -12.12
N ASN A 183 -8.04 -4.39 -13.00
CA ASN A 183 -9.26 -5.17 -13.20
C ASN A 183 -9.37 -6.40 -12.29
N LYS A 184 -8.32 -6.73 -11.52
CA LYS A 184 -8.36 -7.85 -10.57
C LYS A 184 -9.26 -7.52 -9.38
N LYS A 185 -9.73 -8.54 -8.68
CA LYS A 185 -10.59 -8.42 -7.47
C LYS A 185 -10.02 -9.22 -6.32
N GLY A 186 -10.48 -8.92 -5.11
CA GLY A 186 -10.08 -9.62 -3.88
C GLY A 186 -8.78 -9.09 -3.30
N ILE A 187 -7.98 -9.97 -2.71
CA ILE A 187 -6.74 -9.61 -2.00
C ILE A 187 -5.55 -10.16 -2.75
N LEU A 188 -4.47 -9.37 -2.80
CA LEU A 188 -3.23 -9.74 -3.45
C LEU A 188 -2.02 -9.26 -2.63
N ASN A 189 -1.15 -10.19 -2.25
CA ASN A 189 0.15 -9.88 -1.67
C ASN A 189 1.12 -9.45 -2.77
N ILE A 190 1.76 -8.29 -2.61
CA ILE A 190 2.69 -7.72 -3.60
C ILE A 190 4.01 -7.37 -2.93
N GLY A 191 5.09 -7.88 -3.49
CA GLY A 191 6.45 -7.64 -3.04
C GLY A 191 7.47 -8.33 -3.93
N GLY A 192 8.74 -8.17 -3.58
CA GLY A 192 9.86 -8.85 -4.22
C GLY A 192 10.18 -10.22 -3.62
N LYS A 193 11.40 -10.70 -3.87
CA LYS A 193 11.94 -11.94 -3.30
C LYS A 193 12.03 -11.85 -1.77
N ILE A 194 11.75 -12.94 -1.07
CA ILE A 194 11.98 -13.06 0.38
C ILE A 194 13.49 -13.05 0.64
N GLN A 195 13.95 -12.07 1.41
CA GLN A 195 15.36 -11.93 1.81
C GLN A 195 15.45 -11.02 3.03
N THR A 196 16.61 -10.94 3.67
CA THR A 196 16.81 -9.98 4.76
C THR A 196 16.79 -8.55 4.21
N VAL A 197 16.46 -7.58 5.07
CA VAL A 197 16.53 -6.16 4.69
C VAL A 197 17.96 -5.79 4.27
N TYR A 198 18.97 -6.37 4.93
CA TYR A 198 20.36 -6.15 4.58
C TYR A 198 20.72 -6.72 3.20
N ASP A 199 20.32 -7.95 2.88
CA ASP A 199 20.64 -8.57 1.59
C ASP A 199 19.95 -7.82 0.44
N PHE A 200 18.73 -7.31 0.66
CA PHE A 200 18.07 -6.41 -0.30
C PHE A 200 18.87 -5.12 -0.47
N ALA A 201 19.17 -4.44 0.64
CA ALA A 201 19.83 -3.13 0.61
C ALA A 201 21.24 -3.19 0.01
N LYS A 202 22.02 -4.23 0.34
CA LYS A 202 23.42 -4.39 -0.11
C LYS A 202 23.54 -4.53 -1.63
N LYS A 203 22.53 -5.07 -2.30
CA LYS A 203 22.46 -5.16 -3.77
C LYS A 203 22.36 -3.79 -4.45
N HIS A 204 21.81 -2.80 -3.75
CA HIS A 204 21.50 -1.48 -4.28
C HIS A 204 22.31 -0.34 -3.66
N ASN A 205 22.97 -0.61 -2.53
CA ASN A 205 23.86 0.32 -1.85
C ASN A 205 25.01 -0.48 -1.19
N LYS A 206 26.20 -0.38 -1.79
CA LYS A 206 27.40 -1.11 -1.32
C LYS A 206 27.88 -0.64 0.05
N ASP A 207 27.56 0.58 0.48
CA ASP A 207 28.02 1.20 1.72
C ASP A 207 27.10 0.91 2.91
N VAL A 208 25.97 0.25 2.69
CA VAL A 208 25.04 -0.08 3.77
C VAL A 208 25.69 -1.00 4.81
N LYS A 209 25.59 -0.62 6.09
CA LYS A 209 26.15 -1.38 7.21
C LYS A 209 25.10 -2.34 7.79
N LYS A 210 25.55 -3.52 8.23
CA LYS A 210 24.71 -4.48 8.94
C LYS A 210 24.27 -3.95 10.30
N THR A 211 23.05 -4.24 10.69
CA THR A 211 22.55 -4.06 12.06
C THR A 211 21.53 -5.15 12.39
N SER A 212 21.15 -5.26 13.67
CA SER A 212 20.16 -6.24 14.13
C SER A 212 18.85 -5.53 14.53
N ALA A 213 17.74 -6.00 13.98
CA ALA A 213 16.42 -5.54 14.39
C ALA A 213 16.12 -5.94 15.84
N ARG A 214 16.52 -7.16 16.25
CA ARG A 214 16.35 -7.64 17.64
C ARG A 214 17.06 -6.75 18.66
N LYS A 215 18.29 -6.29 18.34
CA LYS A 215 19.04 -5.36 19.22
C LYS A 215 18.43 -3.96 19.25
N MET A 216 17.98 -3.43 18.08
CA MET A 216 17.49 -2.05 17.98
C MET A 216 16.03 -1.88 18.34
N LEU A 217 15.17 -2.88 18.04
CA LEU A 217 13.71 -2.78 18.17
C LEU A 217 13.16 -3.67 19.31
N GLY A 218 14.02 -4.46 19.95
CA GLY A 218 13.69 -5.29 21.09
C GLY A 218 13.41 -6.77 20.74
N LYS A 219 13.52 -7.63 21.76
CA LYS A 219 13.45 -9.11 21.62
C LYS A 219 12.09 -9.58 21.05
N LYS A 220 11.01 -8.87 21.30
CA LYS A 220 9.64 -9.20 20.87
C LYS A 220 9.30 -8.69 19.47
N TYR A 221 10.21 -7.96 18.80
CA TYR A 221 9.94 -7.45 17.46
C TYR A 221 9.89 -8.60 16.45
N PRO A 222 8.86 -8.65 15.57
CA PRO A 222 8.69 -9.73 14.60
C PRO A 222 9.76 -9.68 13.50
N LEU A 223 10.49 -10.77 13.31
CA LEU A 223 11.66 -10.83 12.43
C LEU A 223 11.40 -11.50 11.06
N ASN A 224 10.20 -12.00 10.82
CA ASN A 224 9.87 -12.57 9.52
C ASN A 224 8.51 -12.04 9.01
N GLN A 225 8.56 -10.89 8.39
CA GLN A 225 7.41 -10.15 7.87
C GLN A 225 7.12 -10.47 6.38
N SER A 226 7.69 -11.57 5.88
CA SER A 226 7.56 -11.94 4.48
C SER A 226 6.16 -12.44 4.14
N MET A 227 5.74 -12.17 2.92
CA MET A 227 4.48 -12.64 2.34
C MET A 227 4.74 -13.71 1.28
N ASN A 228 3.79 -14.61 1.11
CA ASN A 228 3.71 -15.46 -0.06
C ASN A 228 3.16 -14.63 -1.23
N ILE A 229 3.92 -14.54 -2.29
CA ILE A 229 3.57 -13.75 -3.48
C ILE A 229 3.27 -14.62 -4.71
N LEU A 230 3.06 -15.92 -4.55
CA LEU A 230 2.83 -16.84 -5.67
C LEU A 230 1.64 -16.43 -6.54
N LYS A 231 0.56 -15.97 -5.92
CA LYS A 231 -0.62 -15.49 -6.64
C LYS A 231 -0.28 -14.28 -7.51
N TYR A 232 0.45 -13.32 -6.99
CA TYR A 232 0.95 -12.17 -7.72
C TYR A 232 1.92 -12.60 -8.85
N THR A 233 2.89 -13.47 -8.56
CA THR A 233 3.87 -13.98 -9.54
C THR A 233 3.18 -14.66 -10.72
N ARG A 234 2.18 -15.51 -10.47
CA ARG A 234 1.37 -16.15 -11.53
C ARG A 234 0.64 -15.14 -12.40
N ILE A 235 0.12 -14.06 -11.81
CA ILE A 235 -0.54 -12.99 -12.56
C ILE A 235 0.49 -12.21 -13.38
N LYS A 236 1.63 -11.87 -12.77
CA LYS A 236 2.73 -11.16 -13.44
C LYS A 236 3.21 -11.92 -14.68
N ASN A 237 3.51 -13.20 -14.55
CA ASN A 237 4.00 -14.04 -15.65
C ASN A 237 3.00 -14.24 -16.82
N LYS A 238 1.71 -14.00 -16.58
CA LYS A 238 0.68 -14.02 -17.64
C LYS A 238 0.53 -12.68 -18.36
N ILE A 239 1.12 -11.63 -17.82
CA ILE A 239 1.00 -10.25 -18.33
C ILE A 239 2.24 -9.84 -19.13
N PHE A 240 3.36 -10.49 -18.86
CA PHE A 240 4.66 -10.32 -19.55
C PHE A 240 5.07 -11.62 -20.25
#